data_349518e5e05a51a5e4b61be49ff76d87
#
_entry.id   349518e5e05a51a5e4b61be49ff76d87
#
_cell.length_a   1.000
_cell.length_b   1.000
_cell.length_c   1.000
_cell.angle_alpha   90.00
_cell.angle_beta   90.00
_cell.angle_gamma   90.00
#
_symmetry.space_group_name_H-M   'P 1'
#
loop_
_entity.id
_entity.type
_entity.pdbx_description
1 polymer ?
#
loop_
_entity_poly.entity_id
_entity_poly.type
_entity_poly.pdbx_seq_one_letter_code
_entity_poly.pdbx_strand_id
1 'polypeptide(L)'
;MMAPSIDPTAAIATAVKDYQESSDVASLMRQLESVCAGCSDADALMNAVAPFEDIPEVAGPIYEHVVASRPDDARALVRLANAYWLSGRGPDAVKALADRAIAADPMNRGAWHLWALSEGSLRDRVDRWRHVVERFPSDELAQANLADNAASLASTEGDRGALQIAIRTYKGLLRTASRTEQRAALERAVATLEQWRV
;
A
#
# COMPACT_ATOMS: atom_id res chain seq x y z
N MET A 1 2.80 31.52 27.52
CA MET A 1 4.18 31.16 27.20
C MET A 1 4.08 30.00 26.22
N MET A 2 4.28 30.21 24.91
CA MET A 2 4.25 29.13 23.91
C MET A 2 5.44 28.21 24.17
N ALA A 3 5.19 26.92 24.30
CA ALA A 3 6.24 25.91 24.30
C ALA A 3 7.06 26.04 23.00
N PRO A 4 8.39 25.82 23.03
CA PRO A 4 9.18 25.82 21.80
C PRO A 4 8.60 24.78 20.84
N SER A 5 8.26 25.20 19.62
CA SER A 5 7.80 24.29 18.56
C SER A 5 8.95 23.33 18.26
N ILE A 6 8.70 22.05 18.47
CA ILE A 6 9.66 21.00 18.11
C ILE A 6 9.69 20.92 16.57
N ASP A 7 10.88 20.92 15.98
CA ASP A 7 11.03 20.54 14.56
C ASP A 7 10.81 19.02 14.43
N PRO A 8 9.68 18.56 13.87
CA PRO A 8 9.37 17.15 13.80
C PRO A 8 10.36 16.38 12.90
N THR A 9 10.95 17.02 11.89
CA THR A 9 11.89 16.38 10.98
C THR A 9 13.17 15.94 11.69
N ALA A 10 13.79 16.86 12.43
CA ALA A 10 15.00 16.55 13.18
C ALA A 10 14.73 15.55 14.32
N ALA A 11 13.57 15.70 15.00
CA ALA A 11 13.21 14.84 16.11
C ALA A 11 12.92 13.40 15.68
N ILE A 12 12.16 13.18 14.58
CA ILE A 12 11.91 11.83 14.03
C ILE A 12 13.21 11.21 13.53
N ALA A 13 14.06 11.95 12.80
CA ALA A 13 15.33 11.43 12.31
C ALA A 13 16.24 10.97 13.47
N THR A 14 16.26 11.71 14.59
CA THR A 14 17.00 11.31 15.79
C THR A 14 16.42 10.05 16.40
N ALA A 15 15.09 9.96 16.56
CA ALA A 15 14.42 8.78 17.11
C ALA A 15 14.68 7.52 16.27
N VAL A 16 14.68 7.65 14.94
CA VAL A 16 14.98 6.53 14.02
C VAL A 16 16.44 6.11 14.17
N LYS A 17 17.38 7.04 14.23
CA LYS A 17 18.80 6.73 14.43
C LYS A 17 19.03 5.97 15.75
N ASP A 18 18.49 6.47 16.85
CA ASP A 18 18.59 5.84 18.17
C ASP A 18 17.98 4.42 18.16
N TYR A 19 16.85 4.25 17.46
CA TYR A 19 16.21 2.95 17.30
C TYR A 19 17.06 1.98 16.48
N GLN A 20 17.68 2.43 15.40
CA GLN A 20 18.56 1.59 14.57
C GLN A 20 19.82 1.14 15.34
N GLU A 21 20.31 1.95 16.26
CA GLU A 21 21.48 1.65 17.08
C GLU A 21 21.15 0.73 18.28
N SER A 22 19.98 0.93 18.90
CA SER A 22 19.60 0.26 20.16
C SER A 22 18.60 -0.88 20.03
N SER A 23 17.80 -0.87 18.98
CA SER A 23 16.59 -1.72 18.80
C SER A 23 15.57 -1.58 19.96
N ASP A 24 15.61 -0.46 20.70
CA ASP A 24 14.69 -0.19 21.82
C ASP A 24 13.39 0.44 21.32
N VAL A 25 12.39 -0.43 21.06
CA VAL A 25 11.04 -0.02 20.63
C VAL A 25 10.36 0.86 21.67
N ALA A 26 10.55 0.61 22.97
CA ALA A 26 9.90 1.39 24.01
C ALA A 26 10.45 2.83 24.06
N SER A 27 11.75 3.00 23.83
CA SER A 27 12.37 4.34 23.70
C SER A 27 11.86 5.05 22.46
N LEU A 28 11.79 4.34 21.30
CA LEU A 28 11.23 4.89 20.06
C LEU A 28 9.82 5.42 20.29
N MET A 29 8.93 4.60 20.88
CA MET A 29 7.53 5.01 21.11
C MET A 29 7.44 6.29 21.95
N ARG A 30 8.19 6.39 23.05
CA ARG A 30 8.21 7.60 23.89
C ARG A 30 8.69 8.85 23.13
N GLN A 31 9.69 8.69 22.27
CA GLN A 31 10.21 9.79 21.44
C GLN A 31 9.16 10.25 20.43
N LEU A 32 8.50 9.30 19.71
CA LEU A 32 7.47 9.62 18.73
C LEU A 32 6.22 10.25 19.39
N GLU A 33 5.80 9.76 20.56
CA GLU A 33 4.72 10.38 21.35
C GLU A 33 5.06 11.84 21.72
N SER A 34 6.31 12.10 22.12
CA SER A 34 6.76 13.46 22.43
C SER A 34 6.75 14.36 21.19
N VAL A 35 7.13 13.85 20.03
CA VAL A 35 7.06 14.58 18.75
C VAL A 35 5.61 14.92 18.39
N CYS A 36 4.71 13.94 18.47
CA CYS A 36 3.27 14.15 18.22
C CYS A 36 2.66 15.18 19.18
N ALA A 37 3.01 15.12 20.47
CA ALA A 37 2.51 16.07 21.46
C ALA A 37 3.06 17.50 21.26
N GLY A 38 4.28 17.61 20.73
CA GLY A 38 4.96 18.89 20.47
C GLY A 38 4.65 19.54 19.12
N CYS A 39 3.98 18.82 18.19
CA CYS A 39 3.68 19.31 16.85
C CYS A 39 2.18 19.12 16.54
N SER A 40 1.47 20.25 16.46
CA SER A 40 0.04 20.23 16.07
C SER A 40 -0.20 20.30 14.56
N ASP A 41 0.86 20.50 13.76
CA ASP A 41 0.77 20.54 12.31
C ASP A 41 0.89 19.13 11.72
N ALA A 42 -0.26 18.57 11.31
CA ALA A 42 -0.33 17.25 10.72
C ALA A 42 0.42 17.13 9.38
N ASP A 43 0.48 18.19 8.57
CA ASP A 43 1.24 18.17 7.31
C ASP A 43 2.75 18.17 7.59
N ALA A 44 3.19 18.90 8.62
CA ALA A 44 4.59 18.85 9.06
C ALA A 44 4.97 17.44 9.55
N LEU A 45 4.12 16.78 10.33
CA LEU A 45 4.34 15.40 10.78
C LEU A 45 4.40 14.43 9.60
N MET A 46 3.46 14.52 8.65
CA MET A 46 3.42 13.66 7.45
C MET A 46 4.67 13.83 6.58
N ASN A 47 5.14 15.07 6.40
CA ASN A 47 6.35 15.35 5.64
C ASN A 47 7.60 14.85 6.36
N ALA A 48 7.65 14.98 7.68
CA ALA A 48 8.77 14.55 8.50
C ALA A 48 8.93 13.01 8.54
N VAL A 49 7.81 12.27 8.54
CA VAL A 49 7.83 10.79 8.57
C VAL A 49 8.01 10.17 7.18
N ALA A 50 7.76 10.92 6.09
CA ALA A 50 7.78 10.39 4.72
C ALA A 50 9.08 9.63 4.33
N PRO A 51 10.30 10.03 4.76
CA PRO A 51 11.52 9.27 4.49
C PRO A 51 11.61 7.91 5.21
N PHE A 52 10.71 7.63 6.15
CA PHE A 52 10.74 6.45 7.03
C PHE A 52 9.47 5.59 6.91
N GLU A 53 8.73 5.72 5.81
CA GLU A 53 7.48 4.98 5.59
C GLU A 53 7.64 3.46 5.48
N ASP A 54 8.84 3.00 5.17
CA ASP A 54 9.23 1.59 5.12
C ASP A 54 9.53 0.99 6.52
N ILE A 55 9.55 1.84 7.57
CA ILE A 55 9.72 1.43 8.97
C ILE A 55 8.36 1.57 9.69
N PRO A 56 7.55 0.50 9.73
CA PRO A 56 6.18 0.59 10.23
C PRO A 56 6.10 0.96 11.72
N GLU A 57 7.12 0.67 12.51
CA GLU A 57 7.24 1.06 13.93
C GLU A 57 7.38 2.58 14.08
N VAL A 58 7.85 3.26 13.06
CA VAL A 58 7.97 4.74 13.02
C VAL A 58 6.73 5.34 12.36
N ALA A 59 6.37 4.85 11.19
CA ALA A 59 5.29 5.39 10.38
C ALA A 59 3.91 5.21 11.03
N GLY A 60 3.65 4.03 11.62
CA GLY A 60 2.37 3.70 12.24
C GLY A 60 1.92 4.72 13.30
N PRO A 61 2.68 4.93 14.37
CA PRO A 61 2.30 5.87 15.44
C PRO A 61 2.08 7.30 14.97
N ILE A 62 2.91 7.79 14.05
CA ILE A 62 2.76 9.15 13.51
C ILE A 62 1.48 9.26 12.69
N TYR A 63 1.21 8.30 11.78
CA TYR A 63 -0.02 8.32 10.98
C TYR A 63 -1.27 8.03 11.81
N GLU A 64 -1.20 7.24 12.90
CA GLU A 64 -2.29 7.07 13.87
C GLU A 64 -2.65 8.44 14.50
N HIS A 65 -1.64 9.21 14.92
CA HIS A 65 -1.86 10.55 15.49
C HIS A 65 -2.47 11.52 14.46
N VAL A 66 -1.96 11.50 13.22
CA VAL A 66 -2.49 12.34 12.14
C VAL A 66 -3.95 11.98 11.82
N VAL A 67 -4.28 10.70 11.69
CA VAL A 67 -5.65 10.22 11.42
C VAL A 67 -6.58 10.52 12.60
N ALA A 68 -6.10 10.52 13.84
CA ALA A 68 -6.90 10.94 14.99
C ALA A 68 -7.29 12.42 14.93
N SER A 69 -6.39 13.29 14.43
CA SER A 69 -6.64 14.72 14.27
C SER A 69 -7.38 15.07 12.96
N ARG A 70 -7.20 14.27 11.90
CA ARG A 70 -7.80 14.46 10.57
C ARG A 70 -8.41 13.12 10.08
N PRO A 71 -9.57 12.71 10.59
CA PRO A 71 -10.12 11.37 10.38
C PRO A 71 -10.50 11.07 8.90
N ASP A 72 -10.69 12.10 8.09
CA ASP A 72 -11.08 12.00 6.68
C ASP A 72 -9.93 12.42 5.71
N ASP A 73 -8.69 12.53 6.20
CA ASP A 73 -7.55 12.76 5.32
C ASP A 73 -7.18 11.44 4.59
N ALA A 74 -7.60 11.33 3.32
CA ALA A 74 -7.40 10.14 2.50
C ALA A 74 -5.91 9.76 2.35
N ARG A 75 -4.99 10.74 2.32
CA ARG A 75 -3.55 10.49 2.22
C ARG A 75 -3.03 9.85 3.51
N ALA A 76 -3.40 10.41 4.66
CA ALA A 76 -3.01 9.89 5.96
C ALA A 76 -3.57 8.47 6.18
N LEU A 77 -4.84 8.23 5.82
CA LEU A 77 -5.47 6.91 5.89
C LEU A 77 -4.74 5.87 5.04
N VAL A 78 -4.35 6.21 3.82
CA VAL A 78 -3.57 5.31 2.93
C VAL A 78 -2.20 5.00 3.52
N ARG A 79 -1.50 6.01 4.06
CA ARG A 79 -0.18 5.83 4.69
C ARG A 79 -0.26 4.96 5.94
N LEU A 80 -1.28 5.18 6.77
CA LEU A 80 -1.54 4.34 7.93
C LEU A 80 -1.85 2.89 7.53
N ALA A 81 -2.68 2.70 6.50
CA ALA A 81 -3.00 1.37 5.99
C ALA A 81 -1.76 0.63 5.46
N ASN A 82 -0.84 1.33 4.78
CA ASN A 82 0.45 0.76 4.38
C ASN A 82 1.32 0.36 5.58
N ALA A 83 1.41 1.21 6.61
CA ALA A 83 2.14 0.88 7.83
C ALA A 83 1.53 -0.35 8.53
N TYR A 84 0.20 -0.48 8.55
CA TYR A 84 -0.49 -1.64 9.09
C TYR A 84 -0.26 -2.90 8.26
N TRP A 85 -0.22 -2.77 6.93
CA TRP A 85 0.14 -3.88 6.06
C TRP A 85 1.55 -4.40 6.33
N LEU A 86 2.53 -3.50 6.40
CA LEU A 86 3.94 -3.83 6.66
C LEU A 86 4.17 -4.41 8.06
N SER A 87 3.43 -3.94 9.08
CA SER A 87 3.51 -4.46 10.45
C SER A 87 2.70 -5.74 10.71
N GLY A 88 1.97 -6.25 9.69
CA GLY A 88 1.17 -7.46 9.84
C GLY A 88 -0.06 -7.30 10.74
N ARG A 89 -0.65 -6.12 10.85
CA ARG A 89 -1.86 -5.87 11.67
C ARG A 89 -3.13 -6.55 11.14
N GLY A 90 -3.00 -7.26 10.03
CA GLY A 90 -4.07 -8.06 9.46
C GLY A 90 -4.90 -7.33 8.38
N PRO A 91 -5.52 -8.10 7.49
CA PRO A 91 -6.23 -7.58 6.33
C PRO A 91 -7.44 -6.73 6.68
N ASP A 92 -8.16 -7.05 7.77
CA ASP A 92 -9.36 -6.33 8.19
C ASP A 92 -9.06 -4.89 8.60
N ALA A 93 -7.96 -4.68 9.34
CA ALA A 93 -7.54 -3.35 9.76
C ALA A 93 -7.12 -2.49 8.54
N VAL A 94 -6.41 -3.10 7.60
CA VAL A 94 -6.02 -2.44 6.32
C VAL A 94 -7.24 -2.09 5.50
N LYS A 95 -8.20 -3.03 5.37
CA LYS A 95 -9.45 -2.82 4.64
C LYS A 95 -10.27 -1.68 5.23
N ALA A 96 -10.42 -1.62 6.53
CA ALA A 96 -11.19 -0.56 7.19
C ALA A 96 -10.63 0.84 6.90
N LEU A 97 -9.30 0.98 6.89
CA LEU A 97 -8.64 2.24 6.53
C LEU A 97 -8.78 2.55 5.03
N ALA A 98 -8.67 1.54 4.17
CA ALA A 98 -8.86 1.70 2.73
C ALA A 98 -10.29 2.13 2.39
N ASP A 99 -11.31 1.52 3.01
CA ASP A 99 -12.72 1.90 2.83
C ASP A 99 -12.97 3.36 3.23
N ARG A 100 -12.40 3.81 4.36
CA ARG A 100 -12.47 5.22 4.78
C ARG A 100 -11.77 6.15 3.80
N ALA A 101 -10.58 5.77 3.32
CA ALA A 101 -9.84 6.56 2.35
C ALA A 101 -10.57 6.69 1.02
N ILE A 102 -11.23 5.61 0.53
CA ILE A 102 -12.08 5.63 -0.66
C ILE A 102 -13.30 6.53 -0.46
N ALA A 103 -13.92 6.50 0.73
CA ALA A 103 -15.04 7.36 1.04
C ALA A 103 -14.64 8.85 1.05
N ALA A 104 -13.45 9.18 1.57
CA ALA A 104 -12.93 10.53 1.62
C ALA A 104 -12.45 11.05 0.24
N ASP A 105 -11.78 10.19 -0.53
CA ASP A 105 -11.31 10.48 -1.89
C ASP A 105 -11.48 9.26 -2.80
N PRO A 106 -12.61 9.17 -3.53
CA PRO A 106 -12.87 8.07 -4.46
C PRO A 106 -11.90 7.98 -5.63
N MET A 107 -11.04 8.98 -5.86
CA MET A 107 -10.01 8.96 -6.91
C MET A 107 -8.63 8.59 -6.39
N ASN A 108 -8.49 8.31 -5.10
CA ASN A 108 -7.22 7.87 -4.51
C ASN A 108 -6.88 6.43 -4.91
N ARG A 109 -6.01 6.25 -5.90
CA ARG A 109 -5.60 4.93 -6.39
C ARG A 109 -4.98 4.05 -5.31
N GLY A 110 -4.18 4.63 -4.40
CA GLY A 110 -3.55 3.90 -3.31
C GLY A 110 -4.57 3.24 -2.38
N ALA A 111 -5.68 3.92 -2.10
CA ALA A 111 -6.77 3.38 -1.31
C ALA A 111 -7.43 2.15 -1.99
N TRP A 112 -7.69 2.24 -3.28
CA TRP A 112 -8.24 1.12 -4.07
C TRP A 112 -7.28 -0.08 -4.16
N HIS A 113 -5.96 0.17 -4.26
CA HIS A 113 -4.96 -0.90 -4.21
C HIS A 113 -4.98 -1.64 -2.86
N LEU A 114 -5.00 -0.91 -1.75
CA LEU A 114 -5.06 -1.50 -0.42
C LEU A 114 -6.37 -2.27 -0.19
N TRP A 115 -7.49 -1.74 -0.68
CA TRP A 115 -8.78 -2.42 -0.64
C TRP A 115 -8.75 -3.75 -1.41
N ALA A 116 -8.14 -3.79 -2.58
CA ALA A 116 -8.01 -5.02 -3.34
C ALA A 116 -7.01 -5.99 -2.70
N LEU A 117 -5.88 -5.48 -2.22
CA LEU A 117 -4.81 -6.27 -1.60
C LEU A 117 -5.26 -6.94 -0.30
N SER A 118 -6.11 -6.27 0.50
CA SER A 118 -6.59 -6.77 1.78
C SER A 118 -7.62 -7.92 1.68
N GLU A 119 -8.02 -8.34 0.47
CA GLU A 119 -8.95 -9.46 0.31
C GLU A 119 -8.23 -10.80 0.50
N GLY A 120 -8.77 -11.63 1.41
CA GLY A 120 -8.22 -12.95 1.73
C GLY A 120 -8.53 -14.02 0.69
N SER A 121 -9.74 -14.01 0.12
CA SER A 121 -10.16 -14.94 -0.94
C SER A 121 -9.48 -14.59 -2.26
N LEU A 122 -8.81 -15.55 -2.87
CA LEU A 122 -8.12 -15.32 -4.14
C LEU A 122 -9.10 -14.96 -5.27
N ARG A 123 -10.28 -15.59 -5.30
CA ARG A 123 -11.33 -15.31 -6.29
C ARG A 123 -11.87 -13.89 -6.13
N ASP A 124 -12.23 -13.51 -4.92
CA ASP A 124 -12.76 -12.17 -4.65
C ASP A 124 -11.67 -11.10 -4.85
N ARG A 125 -10.40 -11.45 -4.61
CA ARG A 125 -9.27 -10.56 -4.89
C ARG A 125 -9.10 -10.29 -6.38
N VAL A 126 -9.28 -11.30 -7.24
CA VAL A 126 -9.31 -11.11 -8.70
C VAL A 126 -10.44 -10.15 -9.09
N ASP A 127 -11.63 -10.31 -8.51
CA ASP A 127 -12.77 -9.44 -8.79
C ASP A 127 -12.53 -8.01 -8.31
N ARG A 128 -11.91 -7.82 -7.14
CA ARG A 128 -11.51 -6.48 -6.65
C ARG A 128 -10.48 -5.83 -7.57
N TRP A 129 -9.43 -6.55 -7.98
CA TRP A 129 -8.43 -6.00 -8.90
C TRP A 129 -9.04 -5.69 -10.28
N ARG A 130 -10.00 -6.49 -10.76
CA ARG A 130 -10.75 -6.16 -11.98
C ARG A 130 -11.49 -4.83 -11.83
N HIS A 131 -12.16 -4.62 -10.70
CA HIS A 131 -12.85 -3.36 -10.42
C HIS A 131 -11.88 -2.17 -10.37
N VAL A 132 -10.69 -2.34 -9.79
CA VAL A 132 -9.64 -1.29 -9.78
C VAL A 132 -9.18 -0.96 -11.20
N VAL A 133 -8.93 -1.97 -12.04
CA VAL A 133 -8.54 -1.77 -13.46
C VAL A 133 -9.65 -1.08 -14.26
N GLU A 134 -10.92 -1.42 -14.05
CA GLU A 134 -12.05 -0.76 -14.69
C GLU A 134 -12.12 0.72 -14.32
N ARG A 135 -11.84 1.04 -13.05
CA ARG A 135 -11.85 2.42 -12.55
C ARG A 135 -10.62 3.22 -12.99
N PHE A 136 -9.45 2.57 -13.06
CA PHE A 136 -8.16 3.18 -13.42
C PHE A 136 -7.50 2.40 -14.57
N PRO A 137 -8.01 2.52 -15.80
CA PRO A 137 -7.55 1.69 -16.93
C PRO A 137 -6.08 1.86 -17.32
N SER A 138 -5.47 3.00 -16.97
CA SER A 138 -4.05 3.29 -17.24
C SER A 138 -3.10 2.87 -16.09
N ASP A 139 -3.64 2.27 -15.02
CA ASP A 139 -2.84 1.84 -13.87
C ASP A 139 -2.17 0.49 -14.15
N GLU A 140 -0.93 0.53 -14.61
CA GLU A 140 -0.15 -0.68 -14.93
C GLU A 140 0.06 -1.58 -13.71
N LEU A 141 0.18 -1.00 -12.50
CA LEU A 141 0.33 -1.79 -11.27
C LEU A 141 -0.95 -2.57 -10.96
N ALA A 142 -2.12 -1.94 -11.09
CA ALA A 142 -3.40 -2.64 -10.91
C ALA A 142 -3.58 -3.75 -11.97
N GLN A 143 -3.22 -3.49 -13.23
CA GLN A 143 -3.25 -4.50 -14.28
C GLN A 143 -2.31 -5.67 -13.99
N ALA A 144 -1.09 -5.41 -13.52
CA ALA A 144 -0.14 -6.46 -13.13
C ALA A 144 -0.70 -7.31 -11.98
N ASN A 145 -1.23 -6.68 -10.92
CA ASN A 145 -1.85 -7.39 -9.81
C ASN A 145 -3.07 -8.23 -10.25
N LEU A 146 -3.91 -7.70 -11.15
CA LEU A 146 -5.01 -8.47 -11.72
C LEU A 146 -4.49 -9.73 -12.44
N ALA A 147 -3.46 -9.57 -13.28
CA ALA A 147 -2.91 -10.69 -14.04
C ALA A 147 -2.27 -11.74 -13.12
N ASP A 148 -1.49 -11.31 -12.12
CA ASP A 148 -0.81 -12.20 -11.17
C ASP A 148 -1.82 -12.99 -10.33
N ASN A 149 -2.84 -12.32 -9.80
CA ASN A 149 -3.88 -12.98 -9.00
C ASN A 149 -4.75 -13.91 -9.86
N ALA A 150 -5.08 -13.53 -11.09
CA ALA A 150 -5.81 -14.37 -12.02
C ALA A 150 -5.01 -15.62 -12.45
N ALA A 151 -3.70 -15.49 -12.68
CA ALA A 151 -2.82 -16.63 -12.94
C ALA A 151 -2.75 -17.57 -11.74
N SER A 152 -2.65 -17.02 -10.52
CA SER A 152 -2.68 -17.81 -9.29
C SER A 152 -4.01 -18.56 -9.13
N LEU A 153 -5.14 -17.91 -9.37
CA LEU A 153 -6.47 -18.53 -9.32
C LEU A 153 -6.60 -19.66 -10.36
N ALA A 154 -6.13 -19.43 -11.58
CA ALA A 154 -6.12 -20.43 -12.63
C ALA A 154 -5.30 -21.66 -12.23
N SER A 155 -4.14 -21.44 -11.61
CA SER A 155 -3.26 -22.52 -11.17
C SER A 155 -3.83 -23.33 -10.00
N THR A 156 -4.46 -22.67 -9.04
CA THR A 156 -4.92 -23.32 -7.80
C THR A 156 -6.28 -24.00 -7.93
N GLU A 157 -7.17 -23.41 -8.75
CA GLU A 157 -8.55 -23.89 -8.89
C GLU A 157 -8.87 -24.47 -10.28
N GLY A 158 -7.91 -24.51 -11.21
CA GLY A 158 -8.16 -24.95 -12.59
C GLY A 158 -9.10 -24.00 -13.35
N ASP A 159 -9.15 -22.72 -13.00
CA ASP A 159 -10.11 -21.76 -13.54
C ASP A 159 -9.66 -21.22 -14.91
N ARG A 160 -10.31 -21.75 -15.98
CA ARG A 160 -10.03 -21.32 -17.36
C ARG A 160 -10.37 -19.85 -17.61
N GLY A 161 -11.39 -19.33 -16.93
CA GLY A 161 -11.77 -17.91 -17.05
C GLY A 161 -10.67 -17.00 -16.48
N ALA A 162 -10.15 -17.35 -15.31
CA ALA A 162 -9.03 -16.67 -14.69
C ALA A 162 -7.75 -16.74 -15.56
N LEU A 163 -7.45 -17.91 -16.15
CA LEU A 163 -6.33 -18.04 -17.09
C LEU A 163 -6.45 -17.08 -18.28
N GLN A 164 -7.63 -16.96 -18.85
CA GLN A 164 -7.87 -16.03 -19.96
C GLN A 164 -7.75 -14.56 -19.53
N ILE A 165 -8.17 -14.21 -18.31
CA ILE A 165 -7.98 -12.87 -17.74
C ILE A 165 -6.48 -12.58 -17.64
N ALA A 166 -5.70 -13.48 -17.04
CA ALA A 166 -4.25 -13.33 -16.90
C ALA A 166 -3.56 -13.09 -18.24
N ILE A 167 -3.78 -13.97 -19.20
CA ILE A 167 -3.19 -13.87 -20.55
C ILE A 167 -3.55 -12.55 -21.23
N ARG A 168 -4.82 -12.16 -21.22
CA ARG A 168 -5.28 -10.91 -21.85
C ARG A 168 -4.66 -9.69 -21.21
N THR A 169 -4.57 -9.67 -19.88
CA THR A 169 -4.04 -8.55 -19.13
C THR A 169 -2.54 -8.39 -19.35
N TYR A 170 -1.76 -9.49 -19.28
CA TYR A 170 -0.33 -9.45 -19.60
C TYR A 170 -0.05 -9.04 -21.05
N LYS A 171 -0.86 -9.53 -22.02
CA LYS A 171 -0.76 -9.04 -23.40
C LYS A 171 -1.09 -7.56 -23.54
N GLY A 172 -1.99 -7.06 -22.71
CA GLY A 172 -2.28 -5.63 -22.61
C GLY A 172 -1.05 -4.84 -22.16
N LEU A 173 -0.46 -5.22 -21.04
CA LEU A 173 0.77 -4.62 -20.50
C LEU A 173 1.94 -4.71 -21.48
N LEU A 174 2.09 -5.84 -22.18
CA LEU A 174 3.16 -6.04 -23.18
C LEU A 174 3.09 -5.01 -24.32
N ARG A 175 1.89 -4.58 -24.72
CA ARG A 175 1.73 -3.57 -25.80
C ARG A 175 2.22 -2.18 -25.38
N THR A 176 2.18 -1.85 -24.10
CA THR A 176 2.58 -0.54 -23.55
C THR A 176 3.98 -0.57 -22.93
N ALA A 177 4.55 -1.76 -22.68
CA ALA A 177 5.85 -1.91 -22.05
C ALA A 177 6.97 -1.25 -22.87
N SER A 178 7.63 -0.28 -22.26
CA SER A 178 8.73 0.49 -22.88
C SER A 178 10.12 -0.05 -22.55
N ARG A 179 10.28 -0.71 -21.38
CA ARG A 179 11.57 -1.25 -20.93
C ARG A 179 11.77 -2.67 -21.46
N THR A 180 12.94 -2.93 -22.04
CA THR A 180 13.30 -4.25 -22.62
C THR A 180 13.15 -5.40 -21.63
N GLU A 181 13.60 -5.21 -20.39
CA GLU A 181 13.53 -6.24 -19.35
C GLU A 181 12.08 -6.57 -18.94
N GLN A 182 11.24 -5.53 -18.76
CA GLN A 182 9.82 -5.68 -18.50
C GLN A 182 9.12 -6.43 -19.64
N ARG A 183 9.42 -6.04 -20.88
CA ARG A 183 8.89 -6.67 -22.08
C ARG A 183 9.23 -8.16 -22.13
N ALA A 184 10.50 -8.51 -21.96
CA ALA A 184 10.96 -9.89 -21.94
C ALA A 184 10.31 -10.72 -20.79
N ALA A 185 10.08 -10.11 -19.63
CA ALA A 185 9.39 -10.78 -18.53
C ALA A 185 7.91 -11.07 -18.87
N LEU A 186 7.19 -10.11 -19.44
CA LEU A 186 5.81 -10.26 -19.87
C LEU A 186 5.66 -11.29 -21.01
N GLU A 187 6.58 -11.30 -21.97
CA GLU A 187 6.61 -12.30 -23.06
C GLU A 187 6.76 -13.72 -22.48
N ARG A 188 7.67 -13.93 -21.52
CA ARG A 188 7.83 -15.23 -20.86
C ARG A 188 6.57 -15.63 -20.08
N ALA A 189 5.96 -14.70 -19.34
CA ALA A 189 4.72 -14.96 -18.60
C ALA A 189 3.59 -15.40 -19.52
N VAL A 190 3.37 -14.68 -20.61
CA VAL A 190 2.34 -15.04 -21.62
C VAL A 190 2.62 -16.41 -22.22
N ALA A 191 3.87 -16.67 -22.68
CA ALA A 191 4.24 -17.94 -23.29
C ALA A 191 4.05 -19.13 -22.33
N THR A 192 4.35 -18.94 -21.04
CA THR A 192 4.14 -19.96 -20.01
C THR A 192 2.64 -20.24 -19.82
N LEU A 193 1.82 -19.20 -19.66
CA LEU A 193 0.38 -19.36 -19.40
C LEU A 193 -0.36 -19.97 -20.61
N GLU A 194 0.07 -19.67 -21.82
CA GLU A 194 -0.53 -20.26 -23.05
C GLU A 194 -0.31 -21.78 -23.16
N GLN A 195 0.67 -22.33 -22.44
CA GLN A 195 0.95 -23.77 -22.42
C GLN A 195 0.16 -24.49 -21.32
N TRP A 196 -0.46 -23.78 -20.40
CA TRP A 196 -1.21 -24.41 -19.30
C TRP A 196 -2.46 -25.15 -19.82
N ARG A 197 -2.73 -26.31 -19.20
CA ARG A 197 -3.91 -27.14 -19.42
C ARG A 197 -4.73 -27.16 -18.13
N VAL A 198 -5.63 -26.20 -17.96
CA VAL A 198 -6.55 -26.06 -16.83
C VAL A 198 -7.97 -26.42 -17.25
#